data_5842c97e54c8d1cfb1cb06611acf3431
#
_entry.id   5842c97e54c8d1cfb1cb06611acf3431
#
_cell.length_a   1.000
_cell.length_b   1.000
_cell.length_c   1.000
_cell.angle_alpha   90.00
_cell.angle_beta   90.00
_cell.angle_gamma   90.00
#
_symmetry.space_group_name_H-M   'P 1'
#
loop_
_entity.id
_entity.type
_entity.pdbx_description
1 polymer ?
#
loop_
_entity_poly.entity_id
_entity_poly.type
_entity_poly.pdbx_seq_one_letter_code
_entity_poly.pdbx_strand_id
1 'polypeptide(L)'
;MKRMLDAEERRATIKRYNAGIQRARGLLELASGLYDSSLSSQSWKAAEGVLQTDTPIGNTLKLSLTPKLNDPKGIRLAFTTGGFAAISGVAKGEFSLAWVNPSVLLTMAHRGKGMFAKRLPLRALAVFPSYDVMGFAVRESTGMTSLAQIKKERFPLKVSIRRADKAARKEDSTMFTVAEVLRAVGFTLEDVRRWGGEIQPTLRPTDPIRRQGIESGAIDAVFDEGIKSWAGTALENGFRFLPIEGKVLKHMQSLGYRAERMTKTEFPGIRDEVQTLDFSGWPMIVRADLRDDVAYALCETLETRKELIPTDNYKPLDIAQLCANDEEAPFDVPLHRGAERFYRERGYLKK
;
A
#
# COMPACT_ATOMS: atom_id res chain seq x y z
N MET A 1 25.53 10.83 -21.11
CA MET A 1 25.81 9.38 -21.21
C MET A 1 24.75 8.62 -20.44
N LYS A 2 23.83 7.90 -21.08
CA LYS A 2 22.86 7.03 -20.37
C LYS A 2 23.63 5.89 -19.71
N ARG A 3 23.72 5.88 -18.39
CA ARG A 3 24.28 4.77 -17.62
C ARG A 3 23.46 3.52 -17.94
N MET A 4 24.12 2.47 -18.37
CA MET A 4 23.48 1.17 -18.51
C MET A 4 23.23 0.61 -17.11
N LEU A 5 21.99 0.23 -16.82
CA LEU A 5 21.62 -0.45 -15.57
C LEU A 5 22.38 -1.77 -15.47
N ASP A 6 22.88 -2.11 -14.30
CA ASP A 6 23.44 -3.43 -14.04
C ASP A 6 22.36 -4.53 -14.09
N ALA A 7 22.76 -5.80 -14.04
CA ALA A 7 21.83 -6.92 -14.19
C ALA A 7 20.79 -6.99 -13.07
N GLU A 8 21.15 -6.56 -11.87
CA GLU A 8 20.25 -6.55 -10.69
C GLU A 8 19.29 -5.36 -10.75
N GLU A 9 19.77 -4.18 -11.13
CA GLU A 9 18.93 -3.02 -11.42
C GLU A 9 17.92 -3.30 -12.52
N ARG A 10 18.32 -4.06 -13.56
CA ARG A 10 17.41 -4.53 -14.64
C ARG A 10 16.37 -5.49 -14.09
N ARG A 11 16.76 -6.48 -13.28
CA ARG A 11 15.82 -7.43 -12.64
C ARG A 11 14.83 -6.72 -11.73
N ALA A 12 15.31 -5.80 -10.90
CA ALA A 12 14.47 -5.01 -10.00
C ALA A 12 13.52 -4.08 -10.80
N THR A 13 13.97 -3.51 -11.91
CA THR A 13 13.15 -2.68 -12.80
C THR A 13 12.09 -3.52 -13.51
N ILE A 14 12.44 -4.71 -14.02
CA ILE A 14 11.50 -5.66 -14.64
C ILE A 14 10.48 -6.14 -13.61
N LYS A 15 10.91 -6.50 -12.41
CA LYS A 15 10.01 -6.93 -11.32
C LYS A 15 9.00 -5.85 -10.93
N ARG A 16 9.39 -4.58 -10.94
CA ARG A 16 8.51 -3.43 -10.66
C ARG A 16 7.54 -3.13 -11.79
N TYR A 17 8.04 -3.14 -13.00
CA TYR A 17 7.19 -2.99 -14.18
C TYR A 17 6.13 -4.08 -14.18
N ASN A 18 6.53 -5.30 -13.85
CA ASN A 18 5.62 -6.43 -13.70
C ASN A 18 4.60 -6.25 -12.58
N ALA A 19 4.93 -5.68 -11.42
CA ALA A 19 3.97 -5.49 -10.32
C ALA A 19 2.83 -4.50 -10.69
N GLY A 20 3.13 -3.42 -11.39
CA GLY A 20 2.10 -2.50 -11.92
C GLY A 20 1.23 -3.16 -12.98
N ILE A 21 1.85 -3.92 -13.90
CA ILE A 21 1.16 -4.69 -14.93
C ILE A 21 0.32 -5.81 -14.31
N GLN A 22 0.83 -6.48 -13.28
CA GLN A 22 0.10 -7.55 -12.60
C GLN A 22 -1.19 -7.04 -11.95
N ARG A 23 -1.17 -5.87 -11.28
CA ARG A 23 -2.39 -5.27 -10.73
C ARG A 23 -3.37 -4.84 -11.83
N ALA A 24 -2.87 -4.24 -12.90
CA ALA A 24 -3.67 -3.93 -14.07
C ALA A 24 -4.32 -5.19 -14.66
N ARG A 25 -3.54 -6.26 -14.78
CA ARG A 25 -4.01 -7.57 -15.22
C ARG A 25 -5.06 -8.15 -14.25
N GLY A 26 -4.85 -8.06 -12.94
CA GLY A 26 -5.82 -8.49 -11.94
C GLY A 26 -7.17 -7.77 -12.08
N LEU A 27 -7.18 -6.46 -12.35
CA LEU A 27 -8.42 -5.73 -12.64
C LEU A 27 -9.04 -6.11 -13.98
N LEU A 28 -8.24 -6.44 -14.99
CA LEU A 28 -8.75 -6.96 -16.28
C LEU A 28 -9.40 -8.33 -16.11
N GLU A 29 -8.77 -9.23 -15.34
CA GLU A 29 -9.36 -10.54 -15.03
C GLU A 29 -10.66 -10.41 -14.23
N LEU A 30 -10.71 -9.49 -13.26
CA LEU A 30 -11.93 -9.19 -12.52
C LEU A 30 -13.04 -8.68 -13.46
N ALA A 31 -12.71 -7.78 -14.37
CA ALA A 31 -13.66 -7.28 -15.35
C ALA A 31 -14.13 -8.36 -16.33
N SER A 32 -13.22 -9.22 -16.82
CA SER A 32 -13.54 -10.34 -17.69
C SER A 32 -14.47 -11.34 -17.00
N GLY A 33 -14.17 -11.67 -15.72
CA GLY A 33 -15.02 -12.58 -14.96
C GLY A 33 -16.42 -12.01 -14.71
N LEU A 34 -16.55 -10.72 -14.45
CA LEU A 34 -17.86 -10.06 -14.39
C LEU A 34 -18.59 -10.10 -15.72
N TYR A 35 -17.87 -9.92 -16.83
CA TYR A 35 -18.44 -10.01 -18.17
C TYR A 35 -18.98 -11.40 -18.46
N ASP A 36 -18.33 -12.43 -17.95
CA ASP A 36 -18.73 -13.84 -18.11
C ASP A 36 -19.75 -14.28 -17.04
N SER A 37 -20.03 -13.48 -16.02
CA SER A 37 -20.94 -13.81 -14.93
C SER A 37 -22.43 -13.68 -15.34
N SER A 38 -23.30 -14.33 -14.57
CA SER A 38 -24.76 -14.23 -14.74
C SER A 38 -25.29 -12.79 -14.62
N LEU A 39 -24.58 -11.91 -13.91
CA LEU A 39 -24.88 -10.48 -13.83
C LEU A 39 -24.71 -9.77 -15.18
N SER A 40 -23.86 -10.29 -16.05
CA SER A 40 -23.35 -9.57 -17.20
C SER A 40 -23.91 -10.10 -18.52
N SER A 41 -24.42 -11.31 -18.57
CA SER A 41 -24.62 -12.08 -19.80
C SER A 41 -25.41 -11.36 -20.91
N GLN A 42 -26.08 -10.24 -20.59
CA GLN A 42 -26.78 -9.44 -21.58
C GLN A 42 -26.60 -7.92 -21.47
N SER A 43 -25.90 -7.42 -20.44
CA SER A 43 -25.92 -6.01 -20.07
C SER A 43 -24.66 -5.21 -20.40
N TRP A 44 -23.57 -5.86 -20.75
CA TRP A 44 -22.28 -5.16 -20.98
C TRP A 44 -21.99 -4.98 -22.46
N LYS A 45 -21.54 -3.76 -22.82
CA LYS A 45 -21.16 -3.41 -24.19
C LYS A 45 -19.68 -3.54 -24.44
N ALA A 46 -18.86 -3.11 -23.50
CA ALA A 46 -17.41 -3.12 -23.62
C ALA A 46 -16.74 -2.95 -22.28
N ALA A 47 -15.53 -3.49 -22.15
CA ALA A 47 -14.56 -3.11 -21.13
C ALA A 47 -13.51 -2.21 -21.79
N GLU A 48 -13.38 -0.98 -21.30
CA GLU A 48 -12.34 -0.07 -21.73
C GLU A 48 -11.34 0.12 -20.61
N GLY A 49 -10.04 -0.04 -20.90
CA GLY A 49 -8.98 0.15 -19.94
C GLY A 49 -7.99 1.20 -20.40
N VAL A 50 -7.65 2.13 -19.53
CA VAL A 50 -6.56 3.09 -19.73
C VAL A 50 -5.50 2.87 -18.67
N LEU A 51 -4.34 2.34 -19.08
CA LEU A 51 -3.17 2.25 -18.22
C LEU A 51 -2.45 3.59 -18.23
N GLN A 52 -2.38 4.24 -17.05
CA GLN A 52 -1.55 5.41 -16.83
C GLN A 52 -0.27 4.97 -16.13
N THR A 53 0.86 5.14 -16.81
CA THR A 53 2.20 4.90 -16.26
C THR A 53 2.83 6.21 -15.82
N ASP A 54 3.82 6.12 -14.93
CA ASP A 54 4.63 7.26 -14.48
C ASP A 54 3.88 8.39 -13.76
N THR A 55 2.77 8.05 -13.10
CA THR A 55 2.16 8.98 -12.15
C THR A 55 3.00 9.04 -10.86
N PRO A 56 2.96 10.13 -10.08
CA PRO A 56 3.67 10.23 -8.80
C PRO A 56 3.33 9.10 -7.80
N ILE A 57 2.14 8.52 -7.93
CA ILE A 57 1.63 7.42 -7.11
C ILE A 57 1.82 6.02 -7.75
N GLY A 58 2.53 5.95 -8.86
CA GLY A 58 2.80 4.71 -9.59
C GLY A 58 1.86 4.48 -10.77
N ASN A 59 1.80 3.23 -11.23
CA ASN A 59 0.94 2.87 -12.36
C ASN A 59 -0.50 2.74 -11.89
N THR A 60 -1.41 3.47 -12.53
CA THR A 60 -2.86 3.36 -12.30
C THR A 60 -3.54 2.81 -13.55
N LEU A 61 -4.42 1.84 -13.37
CA LEU A 61 -5.33 1.38 -14.40
C LEU A 61 -6.72 1.89 -14.07
N LYS A 62 -7.33 2.59 -15.02
CA LYS A 62 -8.75 2.91 -15.01
C LYS A 62 -9.44 1.96 -15.96
N LEU A 63 -10.34 1.15 -15.44
CA LEU A 63 -11.14 0.21 -16.22
C LEU A 63 -12.60 0.58 -16.07
N SER A 64 -13.31 0.67 -17.20
CA SER A 64 -14.74 0.94 -17.24
C SER A 64 -15.47 -0.19 -17.92
N LEU A 65 -16.50 -0.74 -17.26
CA LEU A 65 -17.48 -1.62 -17.87
C LEU A 65 -18.74 -0.81 -18.14
N THR A 66 -19.15 -0.71 -19.39
CA THR A 66 -20.33 0.05 -19.80
C THR A 66 -21.47 -0.88 -20.20
N PRO A 67 -22.71 -0.61 -19.76
CA PRO A 67 -23.88 -1.39 -20.19
C PRO A 67 -24.12 -1.20 -21.69
N LYS A 68 -24.87 -2.13 -22.29
CA LYS A 68 -25.35 -2.00 -23.67
C LYS A 68 -26.17 -0.72 -23.80
N LEU A 69 -26.08 -0.10 -24.97
CA LEU A 69 -26.90 1.07 -25.30
C LEU A 69 -28.37 0.70 -25.11
N ASN A 70 -29.13 1.54 -24.38
CA ASN A 70 -30.56 1.37 -24.12
C ASN A 70 -30.98 0.25 -23.16
N ASP A 71 -30.06 -0.31 -22.36
CA ASP A 71 -30.45 -1.17 -21.24
C ASP A 71 -30.71 -0.32 -19.99
N PRO A 72 -31.96 -0.10 -19.54
CA PRO A 72 -32.30 0.71 -18.38
C PRO A 72 -31.85 0.05 -17.06
N LYS A 73 -31.50 -1.23 -17.08
CA LYS A 73 -30.98 -2.00 -15.93
C LYS A 73 -29.47 -2.13 -15.94
N GLY A 74 -28.81 -1.57 -16.95
CA GLY A 74 -27.36 -1.67 -17.09
C GLY A 74 -26.61 -1.07 -15.89
N ILE A 75 -25.58 -1.77 -15.46
CA ILE A 75 -24.68 -1.32 -14.39
C ILE A 75 -23.44 -0.74 -15.06
N ARG A 76 -23.06 0.47 -14.66
CA ARG A 76 -21.78 1.06 -15.06
C ARG A 76 -20.79 0.89 -13.90
N LEU A 77 -19.68 0.21 -14.18
CA LEU A 77 -18.61 0.04 -13.20
C LEU A 77 -17.32 0.65 -13.74
N ALA A 78 -16.58 1.32 -12.85
CA ALA A 78 -15.26 1.86 -13.12
C ALA A 78 -14.31 1.41 -12.02
N PHE A 79 -13.15 0.85 -12.40
CA PHE A 79 -12.16 0.32 -11.48
C PHE A 79 -10.86 1.12 -11.57
N THR A 80 -10.14 1.21 -10.45
CA THR A 80 -8.84 1.88 -10.41
C THR A 80 -7.90 1.19 -9.41
N THR A 81 -6.61 1.54 -9.47
CA THR A 81 -5.62 1.22 -8.43
C THR A 81 -5.05 2.51 -7.85
N GLY A 82 -4.49 2.46 -6.66
CA GLY A 82 -3.78 3.62 -6.09
C GLY A 82 -3.93 3.72 -4.58
N GLY A 83 -3.63 4.89 -4.06
CA GLY A 83 -3.73 5.22 -2.64
C GLY A 83 -4.89 6.18 -2.33
N PHE A 84 -4.58 7.31 -1.72
CA PHE A 84 -5.54 8.32 -1.27
C PHE A 84 -6.49 8.82 -2.37
N ALA A 85 -5.97 9.11 -3.58
CA ALA A 85 -6.80 9.59 -4.69
C ALA A 85 -7.83 8.54 -5.13
N ALA A 86 -7.44 7.27 -5.20
CA ALA A 86 -8.32 6.17 -5.55
C ALA A 86 -9.44 5.98 -4.50
N ILE A 87 -9.10 6.04 -3.21
CA ILE A 87 -10.08 5.98 -2.10
C ILE A 87 -11.06 7.15 -2.19
N SER A 88 -10.56 8.35 -2.42
CA SER A 88 -11.38 9.56 -2.57
C SER A 88 -12.30 9.47 -3.77
N GLY A 89 -11.83 8.92 -4.90
CA GLY A 89 -12.61 8.70 -6.11
C GLY A 89 -13.74 7.69 -5.90
N VAL A 90 -13.48 6.58 -5.18
CA VAL A 90 -14.54 5.62 -4.81
C VAL A 90 -15.57 6.29 -3.90
N ALA A 91 -15.13 7.02 -2.89
CA ALA A 91 -16.06 7.68 -1.96
C ALA A 91 -16.96 8.72 -2.67
N LYS A 92 -16.48 9.37 -3.71
CA LYS A 92 -17.25 10.32 -4.55
C LYS A 92 -18.11 9.63 -5.62
N GLY A 93 -17.93 8.32 -5.85
CA GLY A 93 -18.61 7.59 -6.91
C GLY A 93 -17.99 7.76 -8.31
N GLU A 94 -16.78 8.29 -8.40
CA GLU A 94 -16.00 8.36 -9.65
C GLU A 94 -15.54 6.97 -10.09
N PHE A 95 -15.30 6.09 -9.10
CA PHE A 95 -14.99 4.68 -9.29
C PHE A 95 -15.93 3.82 -8.45
N SER A 96 -16.26 2.67 -8.95
CA SER A 96 -17.07 1.66 -8.24
C SER A 96 -16.22 0.83 -7.30
N LEU A 97 -14.97 0.57 -7.70
CA LEU A 97 -13.99 -0.22 -6.97
C LEU A 97 -12.60 0.40 -7.12
N ALA A 98 -11.82 0.33 -6.05
CA ALA A 98 -10.38 0.56 -6.12
C ALA A 98 -9.62 -0.57 -5.43
N TRP A 99 -8.45 -0.91 -5.99
CA TRP A 99 -7.48 -1.78 -5.36
C TRP A 99 -6.36 -0.88 -4.81
N VAL A 100 -6.30 -0.75 -3.50
CA VAL A 100 -5.48 0.26 -2.81
C VAL A 100 -4.41 -0.38 -1.94
N ASN A 101 -3.41 0.41 -1.53
CA ASN A 101 -2.33 0.02 -0.62
C ASN A 101 -1.87 1.25 0.16
N PRO A 102 -1.53 1.10 1.44
CA PRO A 102 -1.72 -0.07 2.32
C PRO A 102 -3.13 -0.12 2.94
N SER A 103 -3.44 -1.23 3.65
CA SER A 103 -4.74 -1.43 4.32
C SER A 103 -5.08 -0.33 5.32
N VAL A 104 -4.11 0.25 5.99
CA VAL A 104 -4.32 1.33 6.97
C VAL A 104 -5.02 2.55 6.36
N LEU A 105 -4.85 2.80 5.06
CA LEU A 105 -5.57 3.90 4.39
C LEU A 105 -7.08 3.69 4.40
N LEU A 106 -7.54 2.47 4.21
CA LEU A 106 -8.97 2.15 4.30
C LEU A 106 -9.48 2.33 5.74
N THR A 107 -8.70 1.91 6.72
CA THR A 107 -9.00 2.11 8.15
C THR A 107 -9.11 3.60 8.48
N MET A 108 -8.16 4.43 8.04
CA MET A 108 -8.21 5.89 8.21
C MET A 108 -9.45 6.50 7.55
N ALA A 109 -9.73 6.12 6.32
CA ALA A 109 -10.88 6.62 5.57
C ALA A 109 -12.21 6.25 6.25
N HIS A 110 -12.34 5.01 6.72
CA HIS A 110 -13.52 4.52 7.43
C HIS A 110 -13.74 5.24 8.78
N ARG A 111 -12.65 5.52 9.50
CA ARG A 111 -12.69 6.21 10.81
C ARG A 111 -12.75 7.74 10.68
N GLY A 112 -12.43 8.32 9.54
CA GLY A 112 -12.27 9.77 9.36
C GLY A 112 -11.09 10.30 10.14
N LYS A 113 -9.93 9.67 9.99
CA LYS A 113 -8.68 9.98 10.71
C LYS A 113 -7.52 10.14 9.73
N GLY A 114 -6.40 10.61 10.24
CA GLY A 114 -5.15 10.72 9.47
C GLY A 114 -5.33 11.59 8.23
N MET A 115 -5.17 10.99 7.07
CA MET A 115 -5.29 11.66 5.77
C MET A 115 -6.73 12.09 5.42
N PHE A 116 -7.74 11.60 6.16
CA PHE A 116 -9.16 11.84 5.86
C PHE A 116 -9.82 12.66 6.96
N ALA A 117 -10.35 13.83 6.62
CA ALA A 117 -10.99 14.76 7.56
C ALA A 117 -12.36 14.27 8.07
N LYS A 118 -12.97 13.29 7.41
CA LYS A 118 -14.30 12.74 7.76
C LYS A 118 -14.39 11.26 7.40
N ARG A 119 -15.31 10.55 8.06
CA ARG A 119 -15.63 9.17 7.72
C ARG A 119 -16.14 9.05 6.29
N LEU A 120 -15.63 8.08 5.55
CA LEU A 120 -16.09 7.76 4.22
C LEU A 120 -16.91 6.46 4.24
N PRO A 121 -18.00 6.37 3.44
CA PRO A 121 -18.89 5.22 3.43
C PRO A 121 -18.30 4.07 2.60
N LEU A 122 -17.16 3.55 3.04
CA LEU A 122 -16.41 2.51 2.35
C LEU A 122 -16.52 1.15 3.04
N ARG A 123 -16.35 0.09 2.26
CA ARG A 123 -16.31 -1.30 2.69
C ARG A 123 -15.19 -2.03 1.95
N ALA A 124 -14.66 -3.08 2.58
CA ALA A 124 -13.77 -4.02 1.92
C ALA A 124 -14.58 -5.06 1.13
N LEU A 125 -14.13 -5.44 -0.05
CA LEU A 125 -14.54 -6.67 -0.73
C LEU A 125 -13.62 -7.82 -0.38
N ALA A 126 -12.32 -7.54 -0.36
CA ALA A 126 -11.25 -8.48 -0.13
C ALA A 126 -10.02 -7.70 0.32
N VAL A 127 -9.07 -8.35 0.99
CA VAL A 127 -7.73 -7.80 1.23
C VAL A 127 -6.71 -8.81 0.73
N PHE A 128 -5.92 -8.42 -0.25
CA PHE A 128 -4.85 -9.27 -0.78
C PHE A 128 -3.67 -9.24 0.17
N PRO A 129 -3.08 -10.41 0.48
CA PRO A 129 -1.95 -10.49 1.39
C PRO A 129 -0.71 -9.83 0.80
N SER A 130 -0.06 -9.04 1.60
CA SER A 130 1.24 -8.42 1.28
C SER A 130 1.86 -7.92 2.58
N TYR A 131 2.83 -8.63 3.11
CA TYR A 131 3.55 -8.17 4.31
C TYR A 131 4.42 -6.97 4.00
N ASP A 132 4.21 -5.88 4.72
CA ASP A 132 5.07 -4.70 4.71
C ASP A 132 5.01 -3.95 6.04
N VAL A 133 6.09 -3.26 6.38
CA VAL A 133 6.20 -2.44 7.59
C VAL A 133 6.93 -1.14 7.32
N MET A 134 6.70 -0.15 8.18
CA MET A 134 7.48 1.11 8.15
C MET A 134 8.85 0.92 8.79
N GLY A 135 9.90 1.20 8.04
CA GLY A 135 11.28 1.17 8.53
C GLY A 135 11.82 2.56 8.84
N PHE A 136 12.36 2.72 10.05
CA PHE A 136 13.13 3.90 10.46
C PHE A 136 14.54 3.42 10.78
N ALA A 137 15.43 3.39 9.79
CA ALA A 137 16.78 2.89 9.94
C ALA A 137 17.81 4.02 9.99
N VAL A 138 18.84 3.85 10.80
CA VAL A 138 20.00 4.75 10.86
C VAL A 138 21.30 3.95 10.86
N ARG A 139 22.35 4.53 10.31
CA ARG A 139 23.68 3.93 10.36
C ARG A 139 24.18 3.88 11.80
N GLU A 140 24.73 2.75 12.23
CA GLU A 140 25.21 2.54 13.61
C GLU A 140 26.30 3.53 14.02
N SER A 141 27.14 3.95 13.07
CA SER A 141 28.18 4.96 13.31
C SER A 141 27.63 6.33 13.74
N THR A 142 26.35 6.61 13.54
CA THR A 142 25.70 7.84 14.07
C THR A 142 25.55 7.79 15.60
N GLY A 143 25.64 6.62 16.22
CA GLY A 143 25.38 6.43 17.65
C GLY A 143 23.90 6.52 18.04
N MET A 144 23.00 6.82 17.10
CA MET A 144 21.57 6.98 17.37
C MET A 144 20.89 5.63 17.61
N THR A 145 20.10 5.53 18.68
CA THR A 145 19.37 4.32 19.08
C THR A 145 17.86 4.54 19.17
N SER A 146 17.42 5.79 19.05
CA SER A 146 15.99 6.15 19.04
C SER A 146 15.74 7.46 18.29
N LEU A 147 14.53 7.63 17.78
CA LEU A 147 14.09 8.90 17.19
C LEU A 147 14.08 10.04 18.22
N ALA A 148 13.83 9.76 19.50
CA ALA A 148 13.89 10.74 20.56
C ALA A 148 15.31 11.28 20.80
N GLN A 149 16.31 10.41 20.65
CA GLN A 149 17.73 10.81 20.76
C GLN A 149 18.12 11.73 19.59
N ILE A 150 17.70 11.42 18.35
CA ILE A 150 17.93 12.28 17.17
C ILE A 150 17.43 13.70 17.45
N LYS A 151 16.22 13.83 18.01
CA LYS A 151 15.66 15.12 18.41
C LYS A 151 16.49 15.80 19.50
N LYS A 152 16.83 15.06 20.57
CA LYS A 152 17.56 15.60 21.72
C LYS A 152 18.92 16.18 21.30
N GLU A 153 19.61 15.46 20.44
CA GLU A 153 20.95 15.82 19.97
C GLU A 153 20.92 16.76 18.77
N ARG A 154 19.73 17.01 18.18
CA ARG A 154 19.58 17.76 16.92
C ARG A 154 20.51 17.23 15.84
N PHE A 155 20.55 15.89 15.72
CA PHE A 155 21.52 15.21 14.87
C PHE A 155 21.27 15.51 13.39
N PRO A 156 22.28 15.94 12.61
CA PRO A 156 22.15 16.35 11.22
C PRO A 156 22.11 15.15 10.25
N LEU A 157 21.03 14.34 10.31
CA LEU A 157 20.90 13.15 9.49
C LEU A 157 20.90 13.45 7.98
N LYS A 158 21.60 12.62 7.21
CA LYS A 158 21.44 12.51 5.76
C LYS A 158 20.44 11.40 5.48
N VAL A 159 19.17 11.76 5.33
CA VAL A 159 18.07 10.79 5.29
C VAL A 159 17.51 10.60 3.89
N SER A 160 17.41 9.34 3.46
CA SER A 160 16.69 8.94 2.25
C SER A 160 15.22 8.68 2.57
N ILE A 161 14.32 9.38 1.85
CA ILE A 161 12.86 9.29 2.03
C ILE A 161 12.16 9.33 0.67
N ARG A 162 10.83 9.09 0.66
CA ARG A 162 10.03 9.33 -0.53
C ARG A 162 10.12 10.79 -0.98
N ARG A 163 10.03 10.98 -2.29
CA ARG A 163 9.96 12.31 -2.88
C ARG A 163 8.65 12.98 -2.48
N ALA A 164 8.78 14.10 -1.79
CA ALA A 164 7.65 14.98 -1.58
C ALA A 164 7.46 15.86 -2.82
N ASP A 165 6.75 15.37 -3.81
CA ASP A 165 6.22 16.22 -4.87
C ASP A 165 5.17 17.15 -4.29
N LYS A 166 5.16 18.44 -4.70
CA LYS A 166 4.16 19.42 -4.19
C LYS A 166 2.71 18.98 -4.47
N ALA A 167 2.49 18.27 -5.57
CA ALA A 167 1.20 17.70 -5.92
C ALA A 167 0.86 16.44 -5.13
N ALA A 168 1.85 15.58 -4.82
CA ALA A 168 1.68 14.30 -4.13
C ALA A 168 1.75 14.40 -2.61
N ARG A 169 2.16 15.53 -2.02
CA ARG A 169 2.33 15.68 -0.55
C ARG A 169 1.11 15.32 0.29
N LYS A 170 -0.08 15.48 -0.27
CA LYS A 170 -1.34 15.12 0.41
C LYS A 170 -1.79 13.68 0.14
N GLU A 171 -1.14 12.98 -0.78
CA GLU A 171 -1.60 11.72 -1.34
C GLU A 171 -0.65 10.55 -1.07
N ASP A 172 0.60 10.82 -0.67
CA ASP A 172 1.58 9.79 -0.36
C ASP A 172 1.45 9.33 1.10
N SER A 173 1.03 8.07 1.27
CA SER A 173 0.82 7.44 2.58
C SER A 173 2.12 7.31 3.38
N THR A 174 3.23 7.02 2.70
CA THR A 174 4.54 6.85 3.33
C THR A 174 5.03 8.18 3.90
N MET A 175 4.96 9.25 3.09
CA MET A 175 5.35 10.59 3.55
C MET A 175 4.46 11.10 4.68
N PHE A 176 3.15 10.81 4.62
CA PHE A 176 2.25 11.10 5.72
C PHE A 176 2.68 10.37 7.00
N THR A 177 2.98 9.07 6.90
CA THR A 177 3.40 8.24 8.04
C THR A 177 4.70 8.77 8.65
N VAL A 178 5.72 9.02 7.82
CA VAL A 178 6.99 9.60 8.30
C VAL A 178 6.76 10.92 9.01
N ALA A 179 5.99 11.82 8.42
CA ALA A 179 5.70 13.14 9.00
C ALA A 179 4.96 13.03 10.35
N GLU A 180 3.98 12.12 10.48
CA GLU A 180 3.23 11.91 11.73
C GLU A 180 4.11 11.30 12.83
N VAL A 181 4.94 10.31 12.49
CA VAL A 181 5.89 9.72 13.44
C VAL A 181 6.86 10.78 13.96
N LEU A 182 7.51 11.53 13.07
CA LEU A 182 8.46 12.56 13.46
C LEU A 182 7.79 13.68 14.29
N ARG A 183 6.58 14.09 13.91
CA ARG A 183 5.78 15.07 14.67
C ARG A 183 5.44 14.56 16.08
N ALA A 184 5.06 13.30 16.22
CA ALA A 184 4.77 12.69 17.51
C ALA A 184 6.02 12.59 18.41
N VAL A 185 7.20 12.43 17.82
CA VAL A 185 8.50 12.58 18.53
C VAL A 185 8.75 14.03 18.89
N GLY A 186 8.32 14.97 18.06
CA GLY A 186 8.40 16.42 18.23
C GLY A 186 9.49 17.09 17.41
N PHE A 187 9.75 16.60 16.20
CA PHE A 187 10.57 17.27 15.19
C PHE A 187 10.04 16.96 13.79
N THR A 188 10.60 17.58 12.78
CA THR A 188 10.20 17.46 11.37
C THR A 188 11.43 17.25 10.48
N LEU A 189 11.22 16.88 9.22
CA LEU A 189 12.29 16.84 8.22
C LEU A 189 12.92 18.23 7.98
N GLU A 190 12.16 19.30 8.17
CA GLU A 190 12.68 20.66 8.08
C GLU A 190 13.61 20.99 9.28
N ASP A 191 13.31 20.45 10.47
CA ASP A 191 14.24 20.53 11.61
C ASP A 191 15.56 19.83 11.30
N VAL A 192 15.50 18.64 10.68
CA VAL A 192 16.71 17.91 10.25
C VAL A 192 17.57 18.79 9.33
N ARG A 193 16.97 19.48 8.35
CA ARG A 193 17.71 20.44 7.50
C ARG A 193 18.29 21.59 8.28
N ARG A 194 17.53 22.17 9.21
CA ARG A 194 18.03 23.27 10.09
C ARG A 194 19.18 22.84 11.00
N TRP A 195 19.25 21.55 11.32
CA TRP A 195 20.38 21.00 12.09
C TRP A 195 21.61 20.71 11.23
N GLY A 196 21.55 20.97 9.92
CA GLY A 196 22.64 20.72 8.97
C GLY A 196 22.56 19.38 8.26
N GLY A 197 21.44 18.65 8.40
CA GLY A 197 21.19 17.41 7.71
C GLY A 197 20.69 17.60 6.27
N GLU A 198 20.63 16.50 5.53
CA GLU A 198 20.25 16.48 4.13
C GLU A 198 19.08 15.51 3.89
N ILE A 199 18.25 15.84 2.91
CA ILE A 199 17.14 14.97 2.48
C ILE A 199 17.42 14.48 1.07
N GLN A 200 17.62 13.16 0.92
CA GLN A 200 17.73 12.50 -0.38
C GLN A 200 16.34 12.00 -0.80
N PRO A 201 15.68 12.64 -1.78
CA PRO A 201 14.37 12.20 -2.23
C PRO A 201 14.49 11.01 -3.17
N THR A 202 13.64 10.00 -3.01
CA THR A 202 13.51 8.83 -3.87
C THR A 202 12.08 8.67 -4.36
N LEU A 203 11.89 8.10 -5.55
CA LEU A 203 10.55 7.85 -6.10
C LEU A 203 9.92 6.58 -5.52
N ARG A 204 10.74 5.62 -5.12
CA ARG A 204 10.31 4.26 -4.72
C ARG A 204 11.26 3.70 -3.68
N PRO A 205 10.85 2.69 -2.87
CA PRO A 205 11.75 2.00 -1.93
C PRO A 205 12.98 1.41 -2.61
N THR A 206 12.80 0.92 -3.81
CA THR A 206 13.81 0.26 -4.66
C THR A 206 14.61 1.24 -5.53
N ASP A 207 14.59 2.55 -5.28
CA ASP A 207 15.31 3.52 -6.10
C ASP A 207 16.83 3.26 -6.03
N PRO A 208 17.53 3.11 -7.17
CA PRO A 208 18.97 2.89 -7.18
C PRO A 208 19.78 3.96 -6.45
N ILE A 209 19.31 5.20 -6.41
CA ILE A 209 19.99 6.29 -5.70
C ILE A 209 20.03 6.04 -4.19
N ARG A 210 18.99 5.41 -3.62
CA ARG A 210 18.99 4.99 -2.21
C ARG A 210 20.04 3.93 -1.96
N ARG A 211 20.06 2.88 -2.75
CA ARG A 211 21.07 1.82 -2.65
C ARG A 211 22.48 2.38 -2.73
N GLN A 212 22.75 3.20 -3.74
CA GLN A 212 24.06 3.87 -3.89
C GLN A 212 24.39 4.74 -2.66
N GLY A 213 23.42 5.47 -2.13
CA GLY A 213 23.61 6.29 -0.93
C GLY A 213 23.92 5.46 0.32
N ILE A 214 23.30 4.29 0.48
CA ILE A 214 23.61 3.33 1.55
C ILE A 214 25.03 2.80 1.40
N GLU A 215 25.36 2.24 0.23
CA GLU A 215 26.64 1.59 -0.04
C GLU A 215 27.84 2.56 0.02
N SER A 216 27.67 3.78 -0.47
CA SER A 216 28.74 4.80 -0.47
C SER A 216 28.89 5.56 0.84
N GLY A 217 27.95 5.43 1.78
CA GLY A 217 27.92 6.24 3.00
C GLY A 217 27.43 7.69 2.76
N ALA A 218 26.86 7.99 1.59
CA ALA A 218 26.31 9.32 1.31
C ALA A 218 25.01 9.60 2.09
N ILE A 219 24.33 8.56 2.58
CA ILE A 219 23.21 8.66 3.52
C ILE A 219 23.51 7.88 4.80
N ASP A 220 22.94 8.31 5.89
CA ASP A 220 23.05 7.68 7.20
C ASP A 220 21.69 7.30 7.80
N ALA A 221 20.58 7.58 7.10
CA ALA A 221 19.25 7.15 7.49
C ALA A 221 18.33 6.83 6.29
N VAL A 222 17.40 5.91 6.51
CA VAL A 222 16.30 5.58 5.58
C VAL A 222 15.00 5.52 6.37
N PHE A 223 14.01 6.32 5.97
CA PHE A 223 12.65 6.31 6.54
C PHE A 223 11.66 6.02 5.42
N ASP A 224 11.24 4.74 5.30
CA ASP A 224 10.36 4.30 4.20
C ASP A 224 9.66 2.97 4.51
N GLU A 225 8.61 2.66 3.74
CA GLU A 225 8.00 1.34 3.58
C GLU A 225 8.73 0.52 2.51
N GLY A 226 8.11 -0.58 2.03
CA GLY A 226 8.73 -1.46 1.02
C GLY A 226 9.99 -2.11 1.56
N ILE A 227 9.94 -2.46 2.83
CA ILE A 227 11.08 -2.86 3.67
C ILE A 227 11.91 -3.98 3.05
N LYS A 228 11.26 -4.97 2.40
CA LYS A 228 11.94 -6.11 1.75
C LYS A 228 12.86 -5.70 0.60
N SER A 229 12.74 -4.46 0.12
CA SER A 229 13.51 -3.99 -1.04
C SER A 229 14.82 -3.28 -0.70
N TRP A 230 15.00 -2.86 0.56
CA TRP A 230 16.17 -2.09 0.96
C TRP A 230 16.77 -2.48 2.33
N ALA A 231 16.01 -3.16 3.19
CA ALA A 231 16.46 -3.50 4.55
C ALA A 231 17.74 -4.36 4.53
N GLY A 232 17.81 -5.38 3.67
CA GLY A 232 18.99 -6.22 3.55
C GLY A 232 20.25 -5.40 3.25
N THR A 233 20.19 -4.56 2.22
CA THR A 233 21.31 -3.68 1.87
C THR A 233 21.66 -2.73 3.03
N ALA A 234 20.69 -2.18 3.74
CA ALA A 234 20.96 -1.30 4.87
C ALA A 234 21.67 -2.06 6.03
N LEU A 235 21.16 -3.24 6.39
CA LEU A 235 21.75 -4.08 7.45
C LEU A 235 23.19 -4.51 7.12
N GLU A 236 23.45 -4.94 5.88
CA GLU A 236 24.77 -5.30 5.38
C GLU A 236 25.76 -4.12 5.42
N ASN A 237 25.26 -2.88 5.38
CA ASN A 237 26.04 -1.65 5.43
C ASN A 237 25.99 -0.97 6.81
N GLY A 238 25.73 -1.72 7.88
CA GLY A 238 25.83 -1.27 9.26
C GLY A 238 24.72 -0.31 9.69
N PHE A 239 23.50 -0.49 9.18
CA PHE A 239 22.31 0.18 9.69
C PHE A 239 21.65 -0.65 10.79
N ARG A 240 20.96 0.07 11.68
CA ARG A 240 19.98 -0.52 12.63
C ARG A 240 18.61 0.12 12.45
N PHE A 241 17.57 -0.60 12.81
CA PHE A 241 16.22 -0.05 12.85
C PHE A 241 15.93 0.56 14.22
N LEU A 242 15.24 1.71 14.21
CA LEU A 242 14.79 2.41 15.40
C LEU A 242 13.34 2.03 15.72
N PRO A 243 13.00 1.72 16.97
CA PRO A 243 11.66 1.30 17.33
C PRO A 243 10.65 2.48 17.32
N ILE A 244 9.42 2.16 16.98
CA ILE A 244 8.25 3.01 17.16
C ILE A 244 7.47 2.50 18.36
N GLU A 245 7.56 3.19 19.48
CA GLU A 245 6.99 2.72 20.75
C GLU A 245 6.43 3.85 21.62
N GLY A 246 5.89 3.49 22.76
CA GLY A 246 5.40 4.43 23.76
C GLY A 246 4.32 5.38 23.23
N LYS A 247 4.49 6.69 23.45
CA LYS A 247 3.54 7.72 23.03
C LYS A 247 3.43 7.85 21.50
N VAL A 248 4.51 7.57 20.78
CA VAL A 248 4.52 7.65 19.30
C VAL A 248 3.65 6.54 18.73
N LEU A 249 3.84 5.30 19.19
CA LEU A 249 3.00 4.17 18.77
C LEU A 249 1.51 4.42 19.10
N LYS A 250 1.21 4.89 20.31
CA LYS A 250 -0.18 5.23 20.72
C LYS A 250 -0.80 6.30 19.82
N HIS A 251 -0.04 7.33 19.44
CA HIS A 251 -0.49 8.34 18.49
C HIS A 251 -0.81 7.70 17.13
N MET A 252 0.08 6.90 16.58
CA MET A 252 -0.12 6.25 15.29
C MET A 252 -1.32 5.27 15.32
N GLN A 253 -1.48 4.51 16.40
CA GLN A 253 -2.66 3.66 16.60
C GLN A 253 -3.97 4.46 16.63
N SER A 254 -3.97 5.67 17.19
CA SER A 254 -5.14 6.56 17.18
C SER A 254 -5.54 7.02 15.78
N LEU A 255 -4.61 7.01 14.83
CA LEU A 255 -4.84 7.28 13.41
C LEU A 255 -5.33 6.04 12.64
N GLY A 256 -5.16 4.84 13.19
CA GLY A 256 -5.61 3.60 12.58
C GLY A 256 -4.51 2.59 12.25
N TYR A 257 -3.24 2.90 12.56
CA TYR A 257 -2.15 1.95 12.36
C TYR A 257 -2.24 0.79 13.35
N ARG A 258 -1.84 -0.40 12.91
CA ARG A 258 -1.53 -1.52 13.78
C ARG A 258 -0.06 -1.46 14.20
N ALA A 259 0.22 -1.98 15.36
CA ALA A 259 1.58 -2.27 15.78
C ALA A 259 2.06 -3.54 15.09
N GLU A 260 3.30 -3.54 14.63
CA GLU A 260 3.93 -4.71 14.01
C GLU A 260 5.37 -4.84 14.50
N ARG A 261 5.97 -6.00 14.31
CA ARG A 261 7.36 -6.29 14.66
C ARG A 261 8.15 -6.78 13.47
N MET A 262 9.32 -6.20 13.29
CA MET A 262 10.35 -6.81 12.44
C MET A 262 11.00 -7.92 13.23
N THR A 263 10.90 -9.16 12.76
CA THR A 263 11.45 -10.33 13.43
C THR A 263 12.77 -10.78 12.80
N LYS A 264 13.58 -11.53 13.56
CA LYS A 264 14.83 -12.12 13.03
C LYS A 264 14.57 -13.13 11.91
N THR A 265 13.41 -13.77 11.92
CA THR A 265 13.00 -14.72 10.87
C THR A 265 12.82 -14.03 9.53
N GLU A 266 12.22 -12.84 9.52
CA GLU A 266 11.98 -12.08 8.29
C GLU A 266 13.19 -11.23 7.88
N PHE A 267 13.96 -10.76 8.86
CA PHE A 267 15.14 -9.91 8.68
C PHE A 267 16.33 -10.45 9.49
N PRO A 268 17.01 -11.50 9.00
CA PRO A 268 18.07 -12.19 9.77
C PRO A 268 19.22 -11.29 10.24
N GLY A 269 19.40 -10.13 9.60
CA GLY A 269 20.46 -9.18 9.96
C GLY A 269 20.15 -8.26 11.14
N ILE A 270 18.92 -8.24 11.68
CA ILE A 270 18.61 -7.43 12.86
C ILE A 270 19.15 -8.06 14.12
N ARG A 271 19.66 -7.24 15.05
CA ARG A 271 20.17 -7.75 16.34
C ARG A 271 19.05 -8.16 17.27
N ASP A 272 18.02 -7.35 17.37
CA ASP A 272 16.85 -7.54 18.22
C ASP A 272 15.59 -7.26 17.39
N GLU A 273 14.46 -7.86 17.81
CA GLU A 273 13.16 -7.56 17.21
C GLU A 273 12.82 -6.08 17.42
N VAL A 274 12.28 -5.45 16.38
CA VAL A 274 12.00 -4.03 16.38
C VAL A 274 10.50 -3.77 16.27
N GLN A 275 9.94 -3.09 17.26
CA GLN A 275 8.56 -2.61 17.22
C GLN A 275 8.41 -1.51 16.17
N THR A 276 7.44 -1.67 15.28
CA THR A 276 7.16 -0.72 14.21
C THR A 276 5.66 -0.64 13.89
N LEU A 277 5.33 -0.12 12.72
CA LEU A 277 3.97 0.04 12.21
C LEU A 277 3.73 -0.90 11.04
N ASP A 278 2.58 -1.57 11.08
CA ASP A 278 2.08 -2.37 9.97
C ASP A 278 1.74 -1.49 8.77
N PHE A 279 2.20 -1.92 7.60
CA PHE A 279 1.95 -1.28 6.31
C PHE A 279 1.45 -2.30 5.28
N SER A 280 1.00 -3.45 5.75
CA SER A 280 0.58 -4.61 4.99
C SER A 280 -0.78 -4.45 4.30
N GLY A 281 -1.05 -5.37 3.40
CA GLY A 281 -2.34 -5.60 2.80
C GLY A 281 -2.71 -4.67 1.64
N TRP A 282 -3.41 -5.27 0.67
CA TRP A 282 -3.93 -4.58 -0.51
C TRP A 282 -5.44 -4.73 -0.60
N PRO A 283 -6.25 -3.90 0.09
CA PRO A 283 -7.69 -4.01 0.03
C PRO A 283 -8.27 -3.63 -1.33
N MET A 284 -9.22 -4.42 -1.78
CA MET A 284 -10.22 -4.01 -2.76
C MET A 284 -11.38 -3.34 -2.03
N ILE A 285 -11.64 -2.09 -2.36
CA ILE A 285 -12.62 -1.26 -1.66
C ILE A 285 -13.76 -0.83 -2.59
N VAL A 286 -14.95 -0.71 -2.00
CA VAL A 286 -16.16 -0.22 -2.65
C VAL A 286 -16.90 0.74 -1.72
N ARG A 287 -17.89 1.47 -2.26
CA ARG A 287 -18.84 2.19 -1.40
C ARG A 287 -19.77 1.21 -0.68
N ALA A 288 -20.23 1.60 0.51
CA ALA A 288 -21.15 0.79 1.30
C ALA A 288 -22.52 0.59 0.65
N ASP A 289 -22.89 1.46 -0.29
CA ASP A 289 -24.16 1.43 -1.05
C ASP A 289 -24.03 0.79 -2.43
N LEU A 290 -22.90 0.16 -2.75
CA LEU A 290 -22.82 -0.70 -3.94
C LEU A 290 -23.88 -1.81 -3.81
N ARG A 291 -24.51 -2.18 -4.91
CA ARG A 291 -25.49 -3.28 -4.92
C ARG A 291 -24.85 -4.57 -4.40
N ASP A 292 -25.58 -5.27 -3.52
CA ASP A 292 -25.08 -6.51 -2.88
C ASP A 292 -24.81 -7.63 -3.89
N ASP A 293 -25.62 -7.73 -4.96
CA ASP A 293 -25.40 -8.70 -6.03
C ASP A 293 -24.14 -8.41 -6.86
N VAL A 294 -23.80 -7.13 -7.07
CA VAL A 294 -22.57 -6.73 -7.74
C VAL A 294 -21.36 -7.06 -6.88
N ALA A 295 -21.41 -6.72 -5.58
CA ALA A 295 -20.34 -7.04 -4.65
C ALA A 295 -20.11 -8.56 -4.51
N TYR A 296 -21.20 -9.34 -4.49
CA TYR A 296 -21.18 -10.80 -4.50
C TYR A 296 -20.48 -11.33 -5.77
N ALA A 297 -20.90 -10.86 -6.94
CA ALA A 297 -20.34 -11.29 -8.21
C ALA A 297 -18.86 -10.92 -8.38
N LEU A 298 -18.42 -9.79 -7.80
CA LEU A 298 -17.00 -9.43 -7.75
C LEU A 298 -16.21 -10.46 -6.94
N CYS A 299 -16.70 -10.90 -5.78
CA CYS A 299 -16.05 -11.93 -4.99
C CYS A 299 -16.11 -13.32 -5.68
N GLU A 300 -17.21 -13.66 -6.31
CA GLU A 300 -17.32 -14.88 -7.13
C GLU A 300 -16.29 -14.88 -8.29
N THR A 301 -16.07 -13.71 -8.89
CA THR A 301 -15.04 -13.55 -9.92
C THR A 301 -13.63 -13.76 -9.37
N LEU A 302 -13.32 -13.29 -8.16
CA LEU A 302 -12.05 -13.57 -7.51
C LEU A 302 -11.84 -15.09 -7.33
N GLU A 303 -12.89 -15.82 -6.93
CA GLU A 303 -12.83 -17.26 -6.78
C GLU A 303 -12.64 -18.00 -8.11
N THR A 304 -13.45 -17.68 -9.11
CA THR A 304 -13.43 -18.37 -10.41
C THR A 304 -12.18 -18.07 -11.23
N ARG A 305 -11.52 -16.94 -10.94
CA ARG A 305 -10.32 -16.48 -11.64
C ARG A 305 -9.05 -16.47 -10.76
N LYS A 306 -9.09 -17.17 -9.63
CA LYS A 306 -7.99 -17.17 -8.65
C LYS A 306 -6.63 -17.57 -9.23
N GLU A 307 -6.61 -18.41 -10.26
CA GLU A 307 -5.38 -18.83 -10.95
C GLU A 307 -4.82 -17.76 -11.90
N LEU A 308 -5.64 -16.80 -12.32
CA LEU A 308 -5.31 -15.78 -13.30
C LEU A 308 -5.00 -14.43 -12.66
N ILE A 309 -5.51 -14.20 -11.44
CA ILE A 309 -5.27 -12.97 -10.69
C ILE A 309 -3.87 -13.05 -10.06
N PRO A 310 -2.95 -12.15 -10.42
CA PRO A 310 -1.59 -12.20 -9.93
C PRO A 310 -1.51 -11.91 -8.43
N THR A 311 -0.64 -12.65 -7.74
CA THR A 311 -0.28 -12.43 -6.34
C THR A 311 1.21 -12.12 -6.22
N ASP A 312 1.63 -11.50 -5.13
CA ASP A 312 3.04 -11.14 -4.92
C ASP A 312 3.99 -12.34 -4.86
N ASN A 313 3.46 -13.52 -4.53
CA ASN A 313 4.23 -14.78 -4.40
C ASN A 313 4.04 -15.75 -5.57
N TYR A 314 3.33 -15.33 -6.62
CA TYR A 314 3.01 -16.16 -7.81
C TYR A 314 2.23 -17.45 -7.53
N LYS A 315 1.61 -17.56 -6.35
CA LYS A 315 0.71 -18.67 -6.00
C LYS A 315 -0.72 -18.32 -6.41
N PRO A 316 -1.58 -19.33 -6.63
CA PRO A 316 -3.01 -19.10 -6.76
C PRO A 316 -3.56 -18.33 -5.56
N LEU A 317 -4.55 -17.50 -5.82
CA LEU A 317 -5.17 -16.68 -4.79
C LEU A 317 -5.87 -17.57 -3.76
N ASP A 318 -5.53 -17.43 -2.49
CA ASP A 318 -6.27 -18.05 -1.39
C ASP A 318 -7.49 -17.19 -1.03
N ILE A 319 -8.67 -17.67 -1.41
CA ILE A 319 -9.90 -16.91 -1.20
C ILE A 319 -10.26 -16.77 0.28
N ALA A 320 -9.93 -17.77 1.11
CA ALA A 320 -10.17 -17.68 2.55
C ALA A 320 -9.32 -16.57 3.19
N GLN A 321 -8.08 -16.42 2.74
CA GLN A 321 -7.18 -15.36 3.25
C GLN A 321 -7.69 -13.96 2.91
N LEU A 322 -8.37 -13.77 1.77
CA LEU A 322 -8.89 -12.47 1.37
C LEU A 322 -9.89 -11.85 2.36
N CYS A 323 -10.49 -12.65 3.23
CA CYS A 323 -11.46 -12.22 4.23
C CYS A 323 -11.07 -12.57 5.67
N ALA A 324 -9.87 -13.12 5.89
CA ALA A 324 -9.42 -13.63 7.18
C ALA A 324 -9.04 -12.53 8.20
N ASN A 325 -8.62 -11.35 7.71
CA ASN A 325 -8.08 -10.29 8.56
C ASN A 325 -6.85 -10.73 9.36
N ASP A 326 -5.90 -11.32 8.68
CA ASP A 326 -4.63 -11.78 9.24
C ASP A 326 -3.51 -10.71 9.18
N GLU A 327 -2.29 -11.08 9.53
CA GLU A 327 -1.12 -10.18 9.57
C GLU A 327 -0.71 -9.69 8.18
N GLU A 328 -0.83 -10.52 7.14
CA GLU A 328 -0.49 -10.14 5.76
C GLU A 328 -1.63 -9.41 5.05
N ALA A 329 -2.87 -9.65 5.47
CA ALA A 329 -4.08 -9.07 4.90
C ALA A 329 -4.94 -8.36 5.96
N PRO A 330 -4.39 -7.37 6.68
CA PRO A 330 -5.07 -6.73 7.79
C PRO A 330 -6.17 -5.79 7.29
N PHE A 331 -7.34 -5.82 7.95
CA PHE A 331 -8.37 -4.80 7.77
C PHE A 331 -9.23 -4.63 9.02
N ASP A 332 -9.53 -3.37 9.36
CA ASP A 332 -10.38 -2.98 10.49
C ASP A 332 -11.69 -2.33 10.02
N VAL A 333 -12.14 -2.71 8.84
CA VAL A 333 -13.33 -2.14 8.18
C VAL A 333 -14.26 -3.28 7.82
N PRO A 334 -15.57 -3.15 8.05
CA PRO A 334 -16.50 -4.21 7.71
C PRO A 334 -16.43 -4.59 6.22
N LEU A 335 -16.58 -5.87 5.94
CA LEU A 335 -16.84 -6.34 4.59
C LEU A 335 -18.14 -5.71 4.04
N HIS A 336 -18.23 -5.59 2.73
CA HIS A 336 -19.48 -5.26 2.07
C HIS A 336 -20.47 -6.42 2.24
N ARG A 337 -21.76 -6.12 2.44
CA ARG A 337 -22.79 -7.15 2.69
C ARG A 337 -22.81 -8.26 1.65
N GLY A 338 -22.67 -7.89 0.37
CA GLY A 338 -22.59 -8.87 -0.72
C GLY A 338 -21.34 -9.73 -0.65
N ALA A 339 -20.19 -9.17 -0.26
CA ALA A 339 -18.94 -9.91 -0.07
C ALA A 339 -19.04 -10.83 1.14
N GLU A 340 -19.53 -10.32 2.27
CA GLU A 340 -19.73 -11.13 3.48
C GLU A 340 -20.65 -12.32 3.22
N ARG A 341 -21.77 -12.10 2.50
CA ARG A 341 -22.68 -13.17 2.08
C ARG A 341 -21.96 -14.20 1.22
N PHE A 342 -21.18 -13.78 0.22
CA PHE A 342 -20.41 -14.69 -0.61
C PHE A 342 -19.47 -15.56 0.23
N TYR A 343 -18.65 -14.95 1.07
CA TYR A 343 -17.67 -15.70 1.87
C TYR A 343 -18.32 -16.65 2.86
N ARG A 344 -19.48 -16.28 3.44
CA ARG A 344 -20.25 -17.18 4.33
C ARG A 344 -20.88 -18.34 3.58
N GLU A 345 -21.53 -18.10 2.44
CA GLU A 345 -22.16 -19.14 1.62
C GLU A 345 -21.16 -20.15 1.07
N ARG A 346 -19.93 -19.68 0.78
CA ARG A 346 -18.84 -20.56 0.30
C ARG A 346 -18.02 -21.19 1.44
N GLY A 347 -18.32 -20.89 2.69
CA GLY A 347 -17.63 -21.46 3.85
C GLY A 347 -16.26 -20.86 4.19
N TYR A 348 -15.89 -19.74 3.58
CA TYR A 348 -14.63 -19.03 3.87
C TYR A 348 -14.69 -18.22 5.17
N LEU A 349 -15.87 -17.73 5.55
CA LEU A 349 -16.10 -17.11 6.86
C LEU A 349 -16.92 -18.06 7.74
N LYS A 350 -16.45 -18.27 8.97
CA LYS A 350 -17.21 -18.98 10.00
C LYS A 350 -18.49 -18.18 10.33
N LYS A 351 -19.54 -18.93 10.71
CA LYS A 351 -20.82 -18.36 11.15
C LYS A 351 -20.66 -17.52 12.42
#